data_421b027fc1329c4e5edc5bd659a2892b
#
_entry.id   421b027fc1329c4e5edc5bd659a2892b
#
_cell.length_a   1.000
_cell.length_b   1.000
_cell.length_c   1.000
_cell.angle_alpha   90.00
_cell.angle_beta   90.00
_cell.angle_gamma   90.00
#
_symmetry.space_group_name_H-M   'P 1'
#
loop_
_entity.id
_entity.type
_entity.pdbx_description
1 polymer ?
#
loop_
_entity_poly.entity_id
_entity_poly.type
_entity_poly.pdbx_seq_one_letter_code
_entity_poly.pdbx_strand_id
1 'polypeptide(L)'
;EEIINAAKCASIHDFIMELPDGYDTYVGERGTRLSGGQKQRISIARALLKNAPILILDDSVSAVDTRTEKIILDNLKTTRAGKTTLLIAHRISTVEGMDKIVFLEDGRVEAVGTHDALYHSCPEYRRMVDLQRLEDETADSSDAVGTSDIADSVDAPEHASESVEKCEGGASHD
;
A
#
# COMPACT_ATOMS: atom_id res chain seq x y z
N GLU A 1 -23.46 4.18 -12.50
CA GLU A 1 -23.67 3.80 -11.08
C GLU A 1 -22.79 2.60 -10.70
N GLU A 2 -22.87 1.49 -11.42
CA GLU A 2 -22.10 0.26 -11.13
C GLU A 2 -20.58 0.49 -11.13
N ILE A 3 -20.05 1.28 -12.07
CA ILE A 3 -18.62 1.63 -12.16
C ILE A 3 -18.19 2.41 -10.90
N ILE A 4 -19.01 3.38 -10.49
CA ILE A 4 -18.73 4.20 -9.30
C ILE A 4 -18.73 3.33 -8.04
N ASN A 5 -19.71 2.44 -7.90
CA ASN A 5 -19.79 1.54 -6.76
C ASN A 5 -18.61 0.57 -6.70
N ALA A 6 -18.18 0.02 -7.83
CA ALA A 6 -16.99 -0.82 -7.90
C ALA A 6 -15.71 -0.04 -7.54
N ALA A 7 -15.59 1.20 -7.99
CA ALA A 7 -14.45 2.05 -7.66
C ALA A 7 -14.43 2.44 -6.17
N LYS A 8 -15.58 2.72 -5.57
CA LYS A 8 -15.71 2.96 -4.12
C LYS A 8 -15.33 1.73 -3.31
N CYS A 9 -15.82 0.55 -3.72
CA CYS A 9 -15.46 -0.72 -3.08
C CYS A 9 -13.94 -0.97 -3.09
N ALA A 10 -13.27 -0.64 -4.18
CA ALA A 10 -11.82 -0.73 -4.33
C ALA A 10 -11.04 0.48 -3.80
N SER A 11 -11.69 1.42 -3.09
CA SER A 11 -11.08 2.64 -2.54
C SER A 11 -10.29 3.48 -3.56
N ILE A 12 -10.75 3.57 -4.81
CA ILE A 12 -10.09 4.33 -5.88
C ILE A 12 -10.95 5.49 -6.43
N HIS A 13 -12.22 5.58 -6.01
CA HIS A 13 -13.16 6.57 -6.50
C HIS A 13 -12.66 8.01 -6.30
N ASP A 14 -12.25 8.35 -5.09
CA ASP A 14 -11.85 9.72 -4.73
C ASP A 14 -10.63 10.17 -5.56
N PHE A 15 -9.64 9.29 -5.70
CA PHE A 15 -8.51 9.54 -6.59
C PHE A 15 -8.94 9.77 -8.05
N ILE A 16 -9.91 8.99 -8.57
CA ILE A 16 -10.41 9.19 -9.94
C ILE A 16 -11.07 10.56 -10.08
N MET A 17 -11.81 11.01 -9.06
CA MET A 17 -12.47 12.32 -9.07
C MET A 17 -11.50 13.51 -8.99
N GLU A 18 -10.28 13.31 -8.51
CA GLU A 18 -9.20 14.31 -8.52
C GLU A 18 -8.51 14.45 -9.88
N LEU A 19 -8.74 13.51 -10.81
CA LEU A 19 -8.18 13.58 -12.15
C LEU A 19 -8.92 14.64 -13.00
N PRO A 20 -8.25 15.29 -13.97
CA PRO A 20 -8.81 16.40 -14.75
C PRO A 20 -10.17 16.11 -15.40
N ASP A 21 -10.35 14.90 -15.93
CA ASP A 21 -11.58 14.46 -16.59
C ASP A 21 -12.27 13.32 -15.83
N GLY A 22 -11.95 13.13 -14.53
CA GLY A 22 -12.52 12.09 -13.70
C GLY A 22 -12.39 10.69 -14.34
N TYR A 23 -13.52 10.01 -14.49
CA TYR A 23 -13.57 8.67 -15.11
C TYR A 23 -13.23 8.64 -16.61
N ASP A 24 -13.29 9.78 -17.29
CA ASP A 24 -12.98 9.91 -18.72
C ASP A 24 -11.50 10.27 -18.95
N THR A 25 -10.72 10.40 -17.88
CA THR A 25 -9.30 10.73 -17.95
C THR A 25 -8.50 9.66 -18.71
N TYR A 26 -7.79 10.07 -19.76
CA TYR A 26 -6.88 9.18 -20.46
C TYR A 26 -5.58 8.96 -19.67
N VAL A 27 -5.37 7.73 -19.19
CA VAL A 27 -4.23 7.36 -18.33
C VAL A 27 -3.00 6.85 -19.10
N GLY A 28 -3.03 6.89 -20.44
CA GLY A 28 -1.95 6.45 -21.30
C GLY A 28 -1.84 4.92 -21.43
N GLU A 29 -0.93 4.46 -22.27
CA GLU A 29 -0.68 3.04 -22.45
C GLU A 29 -0.19 2.41 -21.13
N ARG A 30 -0.77 1.25 -20.77
CA ARG A 30 -0.44 0.48 -19.56
C ARG A 30 -0.58 1.27 -18.25
N GLY A 31 -1.33 2.38 -18.24
CA GLY A 31 -1.49 3.22 -17.05
C GLY A 31 -0.18 3.79 -16.53
N THR A 32 0.70 4.28 -17.40
CA THR A 32 2.04 4.78 -17.05
C THR A 32 2.03 5.96 -16.06
N ARG A 33 0.90 6.67 -15.96
CA ARG A 33 0.69 7.79 -15.03
C ARG A 33 0.16 7.37 -13.65
N LEU A 34 -0.09 6.08 -13.43
CA LEU A 34 -0.65 5.55 -12.18
C LEU A 34 0.43 4.86 -11.34
N SER A 35 0.35 5.01 -10.02
CA SER A 35 1.17 4.24 -9.08
C SER A 35 0.78 2.74 -9.09
N GLY A 36 1.64 1.89 -8.52
CA GLY A 36 1.35 0.45 -8.38
C GLY A 36 0.05 0.18 -7.64
N GLY A 37 -0.16 0.83 -6.49
CA GLY A 37 -1.38 0.67 -5.69
C GLY A 37 -2.64 1.21 -6.40
N GLN A 38 -2.53 2.29 -7.19
CA GLN A 38 -3.64 2.79 -7.99
C GLN A 38 -4.03 1.79 -9.10
N LYS A 39 -3.04 1.19 -9.77
CA LYS A 39 -3.27 0.13 -10.78
C LYS A 39 -3.94 -1.10 -10.17
N GLN A 40 -3.48 -1.56 -9.01
CA GLN A 40 -4.09 -2.69 -8.30
C GLN A 40 -5.55 -2.40 -7.93
N ARG A 41 -5.84 -1.24 -7.34
CA ARG A 41 -7.20 -0.85 -6.97
C ARG A 41 -8.13 -0.74 -8.19
N ILE A 42 -7.67 -0.20 -9.32
CA ILE A 42 -8.43 -0.19 -10.57
C ILE A 42 -8.68 -1.62 -11.09
N SER A 43 -7.69 -2.51 -10.98
CA SER A 43 -7.85 -3.92 -11.35
C SER A 43 -8.92 -4.62 -10.51
N ILE A 44 -8.93 -4.38 -9.20
CA ILE A 44 -9.97 -4.89 -8.29
C ILE A 44 -11.35 -4.36 -8.70
N ALA A 45 -11.48 -3.04 -8.93
CA ALA A 45 -12.75 -2.44 -9.38
C ALA A 45 -13.26 -3.09 -10.68
N ARG A 46 -12.39 -3.30 -11.66
CA ARG A 46 -12.73 -3.98 -12.93
C ARG A 46 -13.18 -5.43 -12.73
N ALA A 47 -12.55 -6.16 -11.81
CA ALA A 47 -12.93 -7.53 -11.49
C ALA A 47 -14.31 -7.57 -10.80
N LEU A 48 -14.60 -6.61 -9.92
CA LEU A 48 -15.90 -6.48 -9.25
C LEU A 48 -17.05 -6.20 -10.21
N LEU A 49 -16.82 -5.39 -11.25
CA LEU A 49 -17.82 -5.09 -12.28
C LEU A 49 -18.33 -6.33 -13.00
N LYS A 50 -17.50 -7.38 -13.14
CA LYS A 50 -17.94 -8.66 -13.74
C LYS A 50 -18.95 -9.41 -12.89
N ASN A 51 -19.03 -9.08 -11.60
CA ASN A 51 -19.94 -9.68 -10.63
C ASN A 51 -19.96 -11.23 -10.63
N ALA A 52 -18.82 -11.84 -10.96
CA ALA A 52 -18.68 -13.29 -11.06
C ALA A 52 -18.94 -14.01 -9.73
N PRO A 53 -19.48 -15.25 -9.72
CA PRO A 53 -19.69 -16.02 -8.48
C PRO A 53 -18.39 -16.32 -7.72
N ILE A 54 -17.29 -16.47 -8.43
CA ILE A 54 -15.96 -16.69 -7.87
C ILE A 54 -15.05 -15.53 -8.29
N LEU A 55 -14.41 -14.88 -7.32
CA LEU A 55 -13.40 -13.85 -7.52
C LEU A 55 -12.06 -14.38 -7.02
N ILE A 56 -11.02 -14.26 -7.83
CA ILE A 56 -9.65 -14.62 -7.46
C ILE A 56 -8.84 -13.32 -7.44
N LEU A 57 -8.21 -13.03 -6.32
CA LEU A 57 -7.31 -11.91 -6.08
C LEU A 57 -5.93 -12.48 -5.76
N ASP A 58 -5.05 -12.46 -6.76
CA ASP A 58 -3.67 -12.93 -6.63
C ASP A 58 -2.76 -11.71 -6.44
N ASP A 59 -2.19 -11.58 -5.24
CA ASP A 59 -1.30 -10.49 -4.83
C ASP A 59 -1.83 -9.07 -5.17
N SER A 60 -3.16 -8.94 -5.21
CA SER A 60 -3.84 -7.76 -5.77
C SER A 60 -3.83 -6.54 -4.84
N VAL A 61 -3.33 -6.67 -3.61
CA VAL A 61 -3.27 -5.60 -2.60
C VAL A 61 -1.85 -5.34 -2.08
N SER A 62 -0.83 -5.99 -2.63
CA SER A 62 0.56 -5.92 -2.13
C SER A 62 1.20 -4.53 -2.23
N ALA A 63 0.81 -3.74 -3.23
CA ALA A 63 1.29 -2.36 -3.42
C ALA A 63 0.37 -1.30 -2.79
N VAL A 64 -0.61 -1.73 -1.99
CA VAL A 64 -1.56 -0.86 -1.28
C VAL A 64 -1.12 -0.75 0.18
N ASP A 65 -1.28 0.42 0.78
CA ASP A 65 -1.00 0.62 2.20
C ASP A 65 -1.98 -0.19 3.08
N THR A 66 -1.54 -0.57 4.27
CA THR A 66 -2.27 -1.46 5.18
C THR A 66 -3.67 -0.94 5.55
N ARG A 67 -3.83 0.38 5.70
CA ARG A 67 -5.13 0.98 6.03
C ARG A 67 -6.10 0.85 4.87
N THR A 68 -5.66 1.17 3.66
CA THR A 68 -6.48 1.05 2.44
C THR A 68 -6.79 -0.40 2.11
N GLU A 69 -5.82 -1.31 2.29
CA GLU A 69 -6.02 -2.75 2.16
C GLU A 69 -7.15 -3.25 3.04
N LYS A 70 -7.13 -2.91 4.33
CA LYS A 70 -8.19 -3.28 5.28
C LYS A 70 -9.57 -2.79 4.83
N ILE A 71 -9.68 -1.54 4.38
CA ILE A 71 -10.93 -0.98 3.86
C ILE A 71 -11.44 -1.78 2.66
N ILE A 72 -10.56 -2.13 1.73
CA ILE A 72 -10.92 -2.91 0.54
C ILE A 72 -11.44 -4.30 0.95
N LEU A 73 -10.76 -4.98 1.87
CA LEU A 73 -11.15 -6.30 2.34
C LEU A 73 -12.51 -6.29 3.05
N ASP A 74 -12.78 -5.29 3.90
CA ASP A 74 -14.07 -5.12 4.58
C ASP A 74 -15.20 -4.80 3.58
N ASN A 75 -14.93 -3.97 2.58
CA ASN A 75 -15.87 -3.70 1.50
C ASN A 75 -16.18 -4.96 0.67
N LEU A 76 -15.16 -5.78 0.39
CA LEU A 76 -15.32 -7.06 -0.32
C LEU A 76 -16.19 -8.04 0.45
N LYS A 77 -15.99 -8.18 1.77
CA LYS A 77 -16.84 -9.04 2.63
C LYS A 77 -18.31 -8.66 2.51
N THR A 78 -18.60 -7.35 2.56
CA THR A 78 -19.98 -6.85 2.48
C THR A 78 -20.56 -7.01 1.07
N THR A 79 -19.84 -6.55 0.05
CA THR A 79 -20.34 -6.49 -1.35
C THR A 79 -20.46 -7.88 -1.96
N ARG A 80 -19.66 -8.83 -1.50
CA ARG A 80 -19.61 -10.18 -2.01
C ARG A 80 -20.23 -11.24 -1.06
N ALA A 81 -21.06 -10.82 -0.13
CA ALA A 81 -21.76 -11.74 0.77
C ALA A 81 -22.48 -12.85 -0.04
N GLY A 82 -22.26 -14.11 0.34
CA GLY A 82 -22.81 -15.28 -0.35
C GLY A 82 -22.10 -15.69 -1.64
N LYS A 83 -20.95 -15.05 -1.99
CA LYS A 83 -20.10 -15.42 -3.12
C LYS A 83 -18.72 -15.84 -2.64
N THR A 84 -18.02 -16.62 -3.45
CA THR A 84 -16.67 -17.08 -3.12
C THR A 84 -15.63 -16.03 -3.54
N THR A 85 -14.75 -15.66 -2.59
CA THR A 85 -13.56 -14.87 -2.87
C THR A 85 -12.34 -15.68 -2.46
N LEU A 86 -11.44 -15.94 -3.38
CA LEU A 86 -10.14 -16.56 -3.15
C LEU A 86 -9.09 -15.44 -3.15
N LEU A 87 -8.42 -15.27 -2.03
CA LEU A 87 -7.39 -14.27 -1.84
C LEU A 87 -6.04 -14.96 -1.63
N ILE A 88 -5.05 -14.61 -2.44
CA ILE A 88 -3.68 -15.06 -2.28
C ILE A 88 -2.88 -13.86 -1.77
N ALA A 89 -2.28 -14.00 -0.61
CA ALA A 89 -1.54 -12.93 0.05
C ALA A 89 -0.36 -13.49 0.86
N HIS A 90 0.63 -12.63 1.05
CA HIS A 90 1.85 -12.94 1.81
C HIS A 90 1.84 -12.30 3.21
N ARG A 91 0.86 -11.45 3.52
CA ARG A 91 0.72 -10.82 4.84
C ARG A 91 -0.33 -11.52 5.68
N ILE A 92 0.00 -11.80 6.92
CA ILE A 92 -0.95 -12.40 7.88
C ILE A 92 -2.13 -11.46 8.13
N SER A 93 -1.90 -10.17 8.28
CA SER A 93 -2.95 -9.16 8.46
C SER A 93 -4.02 -9.17 7.37
N THR A 94 -3.66 -9.59 6.16
CA THR A 94 -4.57 -9.74 5.02
C THR A 94 -5.50 -10.96 5.18
N VAL A 95 -4.99 -12.06 5.71
CA VAL A 95 -5.69 -13.37 5.74
C VAL A 95 -6.30 -13.73 7.08
N GLU A 96 -5.86 -13.14 8.21
CA GLU A 96 -6.33 -13.50 9.55
C GLU A 96 -7.84 -13.36 9.74
N GLY A 97 -8.46 -12.39 9.06
CA GLY A 97 -9.91 -12.17 9.09
C GLY A 97 -10.71 -12.98 8.07
N MET A 98 -10.13 -13.99 7.39
CA MET A 98 -10.84 -14.81 6.40
C MET A 98 -11.57 -15.98 7.05
N ASP A 99 -12.69 -16.41 6.43
CA ASP A 99 -13.49 -17.54 6.91
C ASP A 99 -12.70 -18.85 6.92
N LYS A 100 -11.78 -18.99 5.98
CA LYS A 100 -10.94 -20.19 5.81
C LYS A 100 -9.61 -19.83 5.18
N ILE A 101 -8.54 -20.35 5.75
CA ILE A 101 -7.18 -20.23 5.26
C ILE A 101 -6.73 -21.61 4.79
N VAL A 102 -6.10 -21.66 3.62
CA VAL A 102 -5.39 -22.82 3.10
C VAL A 102 -3.90 -22.49 3.17
N PHE A 103 -3.20 -23.15 4.08
CA PHE A 103 -1.75 -22.98 4.23
C PHE A 103 -1.02 -23.95 3.30
N LEU A 104 -0.15 -23.39 2.46
CA LEU A 104 0.63 -24.15 1.48
C LEU A 104 2.10 -24.11 1.86
N GLU A 105 2.75 -25.27 1.84
CA GLU A 105 4.19 -25.42 2.01
C GLU A 105 4.72 -26.41 0.95
N ASP A 106 5.84 -26.06 0.31
CA ASP A 106 6.47 -26.88 -0.75
C ASP A 106 5.50 -27.36 -1.84
N GLY A 107 4.51 -26.49 -2.22
CA GLY A 107 3.52 -26.80 -3.25
C GLY A 107 2.44 -27.79 -2.81
N ARG A 108 2.30 -28.06 -1.53
CA ARG A 108 1.30 -28.96 -0.95
C ARG A 108 0.43 -28.23 0.05
N VAL A 109 -0.80 -28.70 0.22
CA VAL A 109 -1.69 -28.23 1.29
C VAL A 109 -1.21 -28.87 2.60
N GLU A 110 -0.66 -28.05 3.49
CA GLU A 110 -0.20 -28.48 4.80
C GLU A 110 -1.33 -28.45 5.82
N ALA A 111 -2.09 -27.36 5.84
CA ALA A 111 -3.19 -27.21 6.78
C ALA A 111 -4.33 -26.36 6.21
N VAL A 112 -5.55 -26.58 6.72
CA VAL A 112 -6.75 -25.81 6.35
C VAL A 112 -7.56 -25.51 7.61
N GLY A 113 -7.89 -24.23 7.84
CA GLY A 113 -8.66 -23.83 9.02
C GLY A 113 -8.91 -22.32 9.07
N THR A 114 -9.40 -21.85 10.22
CA THR A 114 -9.40 -20.42 10.56
C THR A 114 -8.01 -20.02 11.06
N HIS A 115 -7.73 -18.71 11.15
CA HIS A 115 -6.49 -18.20 11.71
C HIS A 115 -6.18 -18.83 13.09
N ASP A 116 -7.14 -18.76 14.01
CA ASP A 116 -6.96 -19.29 15.37
C ASP A 116 -6.72 -20.80 15.39
N ALA A 117 -7.46 -21.57 14.58
CA ALA A 117 -7.28 -23.01 14.49
C ALA A 117 -5.88 -23.36 13.98
N LEU A 118 -5.41 -22.70 12.93
CA LEU A 118 -4.09 -22.94 12.36
C LEU A 118 -2.97 -22.49 13.31
N TYR A 119 -3.12 -21.36 13.96
CA TYR A 119 -2.14 -20.85 14.92
C TYR A 119 -1.90 -21.84 16.09
N HIS A 120 -2.94 -22.56 16.52
CA HIS A 120 -2.84 -23.54 17.59
C HIS A 120 -2.39 -24.93 17.12
N SER A 121 -2.77 -25.34 15.91
CA SER A 121 -2.58 -26.72 15.45
C SER A 121 -1.43 -26.93 14.45
N CYS A 122 -0.97 -25.87 13.76
CA CYS A 122 0.10 -25.93 12.73
C CYS A 122 1.33 -25.13 13.19
N PRO A 123 2.42 -25.80 13.61
CA PRO A 123 3.63 -25.12 14.09
C PRO A 123 4.28 -24.23 13.03
N GLU A 124 4.26 -24.63 11.76
CA GLU A 124 4.82 -23.92 10.63
C GLU A 124 4.05 -22.60 10.39
N TYR A 125 2.72 -22.66 10.40
CA TYR A 125 1.86 -21.49 10.29
C TYR A 125 2.09 -20.52 11.47
N ARG A 126 2.14 -21.03 12.70
CA ARG A 126 2.43 -20.22 13.90
C ARG A 126 3.76 -19.51 13.78
N ARG A 127 4.82 -20.22 13.37
CA ARG A 127 6.15 -19.65 13.21
C ARG A 127 6.14 -18.49 12.20
N MET A 128 5.43 -18.65 11.08
CA MET A 128 5.27 -17.60 10.08
C MET A 128 4.56 -16.37 10.65
N VAL A 129 3.47 -16.57 11.41
CA VAL A 129 2.73 -15.49 12.08
C VAL A 129 3.63 -14.73 13.05
N ASP A 130 4.36 -15.46 13.92
CA ASP A 130 5.21 -14.86 14.95
C ASP A 130 6.36 -14.07 14.33
N LEU A 131 6.94 -14.56 13.24
CA LEU A 131 8.00 -13.84 12.51
C LEU A 131 7.48 -12.54 11.90
N GLN A 132 6.32 -12.55 11.22
CA GLN A 132 5.77 -11.33 10.64
C GLN A 132 5.38 -10.29 11.71
N ARG A 133 4.86 -10.71 12.85
CA ARG A 133 4.57 -9.79 13.97
C ARG A 133 5.83 -9.10 14.50
N LEU A 134 6.93 -9.84 14.62
CA LEU A 134 8.22 -9.27 15.04
C LEU A 134 8.77 -8.27 14.01
N GLU A 135 8.62 -8.55 12.72
CA GLU A 135 9.01 -7.64 11.64
C GLU A 135 8.20 -6.34 11.68
N ASP A 136 6.89 -6.42 11.87
CA ASP A 136 6.00 -5.26 11.98
C ASP A 136 6.34 -4.40 13.23
N GLU A 137 6.60 -5.01 14.40
CA GLU A 137 6.99 -4.31 15.63
C GLU A 137 8.35 -3.59 15.50
N THR A 138 9.29 -4.17 14.76
CA THR A 138 10.61 -3.55 14.52
C THR A 138 10.53 -2.41 13.51
N ALA A 139 9.63 -2.48 12.53
CA ALA A 139 9.39 -1.42 11.56
C ALA A 139 8.77 -0.17 12.23
N ASP A 140 7.78 -0.35 13.09
CA ASP A 140 7.12 0.74 13.83
C ASP A 140 8.07 1.45 14.81
N SER A 141 9.03 0.71 15.41
CA SER A 141 10.01 1.30 16.32
C SER A 141 11.11 2.11 15.62
N SER A 142 11.37 1.86 14.35
CA SER A 142 12.37 2.63 13.57
C SER A 142 11.84 3.99 13.11
N ASP A 143 10.53 4.14 12.91
CA ASP A 143 9.93 5.42 12.53
C ASP A 143 9.75 6.39 13.71
N ALA A 144 9.81 5.90 14.94
CA ALA A 144 9.66 6.71 16.16
C ALA A 144 10.96 7.43 16.61
N VAL A 145 12.13 7.13 16.03
CA VAL A 145 13.43 7.69 16.45
C VAL A 145 13.88 8.88 15.59
N GLY A 146 13.12 9.30 14.60
CA GLY A 146 13.50 10.29 13.57
C GLY A 146 13.13 11.75 13.84
N THR A 147 12.56 12.16 15.00
CA THR A 147 12.20 13.56 15.26
C THR A 147 12.34 13.94 16.73
N SER A 148 13.57 14.00 17.26
CA SER A 148 13.89 14.90 18.37
C SER A 148 15.38 15.18 18.41
N ASP A 149 15.69 16.50 18.53
CA ASP A 149 16.95 17.10 18.92
C ASP A 149 18.03 17.32 17.83
N ILE A 150 17.89 18.42 17.08
CA ILE A 150 18.96 19.37 16.91
C ILE A 150 18.37 20.79 16.93
N ALA A 151 18.17 21.32 18.13
CA ALA A 151 18.12 22.74 18.36
C ALA A 151 18.91 22.96 19.66
N ASP A 152 20.18 23.27 19.55
CA ASP A 152 20.76 24.30 20.41
C ASP A 152 22.19 24.64 20.01
N SER A 153 22.43 25.97 20.02
CA SER A 153 23.66 26.68 20.29
C SER A 153 24.85 26.51 19.33
N VAL A 154 25.07 27.50 18.45
CA VAL A 154 26.37 28.12 18.34
C VAL A 154 26.23 29.63 18.26
N ASP A 155 26.76 30.25 19.25
CA ASP A 155 27.08 31.62 19.56
C ASP A 155 27.78 32.33 18.40
N ALA A 156 27.44 33.60 18.17
CA ALA A 156 28.16 34.49 17.29
C ALA A 156 29.35 35.10 18.01
N PRO A 157 30.43 35.48 17.34
CA PRO A 157 31.03 36.77 17.61
C PRO A 157 31.11 37.69 16.39
N GLU A 158 30.79 38.95 16.69
CA GLU A 158 31.00 40.17 15.94
C GLU A 158 32.50 40.45 15.59
N HIS A 159 32.60 41.35 14.60
CA HIS A 159 33.77 42.18 14.19
C HIS A 159 34.67 41.55 13.12
N ALA A 160 34.91 42.19 12.01
CA ALA A 160 35.36 43.53 11.73
C ALA A 160 35.36 43.81 10.19
N SER A 161 35.06 45.04 9.89
CA SER A 161 35.29 45.88 8.72
C SER A 161 36.61 45.62 7.94
N GLU A 162 36.56 45.81 6.63
CA GLU A 162 37.27 46.78 5.79
C GLU A 162 37.31 46.32 4.34
N SER A 163 36.67 47.08 3.47
CA SER A 163 37.15 48.04 2.46
C SER A 163 37.88 47.47 1.23
N VAL A 164 37.22 47.82 0.05
CA VAL A 164 37.82 48.35 -1.19
C VAL A 164 38.65 47.38 -2.05
N GLU A 165 38.31 47.11 -3.29
CA GLU A 165 38.62 47.92 -4.45
C GLU A 165 38.07 47.36 -5.76
N LYS A 166 37.65 48.27 -6.58
CA LYS A 166 37.32 48.18 -8.01
C LYS A 166 38.44 47.58 -8.84
N CYS A 167 38.12 46.86 -9.87
CA CYS A 167 38.74 47.06 -11.19
C CYS A 167 37.82 46.62 -12.31
N GLU A 168 37.56 47.57 -13.15
CA GLU A 168 36.89 47.51 -14.46
C GLU A 168 37.78 46.86 -15.52
N GLY A 169 37.16 46.52 -16.62
CA GLY A 169 37.76 46.36 -17.94
C GLY A 169 37.69 44.92 -18.43
N GLY A 170 37.12 44.59 -19.54
CA GLY A 170 36.84 45.26 -20.78
C GLY A 170 36.89 44.23 -21.88
N ALA A 171 35.90 44.31 -22.75
CA ALA A 171 35.93 44.11 -24.20
C ALA A 171 36.38 42.77 -24.83
N SER A 172 35.41 42.06 -25.47
CA SER A 172 35.18 41.96 -26.95
C SER A 172 36.07 41.03 -27.78
N HIS A 173 35.39 40.42 -28.76
CA HIS A 173 35.83 39.76 -30.00
C HIS A 173 36.21 38.24 -29.81
N ASP A 174 35.59 37.31 -30.53
CA ASP A 174 35.05 37.20 -31.89
C ASP A 174 33.83 36.23 -31.90
#